data_866e881d9bac90e0c3ab190117d23708
#
_entry.id   866e881d9bac90e0c3ab190117d23708
#
_cell.length_a   1.000
_cell.length_b   1.000
_cell.length_c   1.000
_cell.angle_alpha   90.00
_cell.angle_beta   90.00
_cell.angle_gamma   90.00
#
_symmetry.space_group_name_H-M   'P 1'
#
loop_
_entity.id
_entity.type
_entity.pdbx_description
1 polymer ?
#
loop_
_entity_poly.entity_id
_entity_poly.type
_entity_poly.pdbx_seq_one_letter_code
_entity_poly.pdbx_strand_id
1 'polypeptide(L)'
;MIQEREQQALEVYFKLITAKGFGPETLAQRVSFLNKFLPLLAGKDLNGAEYRLAIEVIMDSVSESDWPESLIIAREYYPFWINDLKAVAQFNKNVIKDQLPIEWKPIEITLSALWHNVDQEKFSTTDSWALKAYAKALRNENAEQTLIDTRLKLAKILLVRLRDAPNKSNHIYRTTIDATLPLFEVKKNRRLFLVVVREFFHFWSGNPEAEKFILNNNTASML
;
A
#
# COMPACT_ATOMS: atom_id res chain seq x y z
N MET A 1 -21.78 -6.86 -17.27
CA MET A 1 -21.09 -6.66 -18.56
C MET A 1 -19.96 -5.68 -18.32
N ILE A 2 -18.74 -6.02 -18.70
CA ILE A 2 -17.60 -5.08 -18.69
C ILE A 2 -17.91 -4.02 -19.75
N GLN A 3 -17.77 -2.75 -19.45
CA GLN A 3 -18.01 -1.67 -20.41
C GLN A 3 -16.87 -1.66 -21.44
N GLU A 4 -17.14 -1.14 -22.64
CA GLU A 4 -16.16 -1.10 -23.74
C GLU A 4 -14.85 -0.40 -23.33
N ARG A 5 -14.95 0.61 -22.49
CA ARG A 5 -13.79 1.34 -21.93
C ARG A 5 -12.90 0.46 -21.06
N GLU A 6 -13.49 -0.31 -20.13
CA GLU A 6 -12.73 -1.22 -19.28
C GLU A 6 -12.04 -2.30 -20.10
N GLN A 7 -12.67 -2.75 -21.16
CA GLN A 7 -12.08 -3.71 -22.08
C GLN A 7 -10.89 -3.13 -22.82
N GLN A 8 -11.01 -1.91 -23.32
CA GLN A 8 -9.89 -1.19 -23.98
C GLN A 8 -8.73 -0.97 -23.02
N ALA A 9 -8.99 -0.53 -21.78
CA ALA A 9 -7.96 -0.35 -20.76
C ALA A 9 -7.24 -1.66 -20.44
N LEU A 10 -7.98 -2.76 -20.36
CA LEU A 10 -7.45 -4.10 -20.13
C LEU A 10 -6.55 -4.58 -21.28
N GLU A 11 -6.99 -4.38 -22.52
CA GLU A 11 -6.23 -4.75 -23.72
C GLU A 11 -4.89 -3.98 -23.78
N VAL A 12 -4.92 -2.67 -23.52
CA VAL A 12 -3.69 -1.84 -23.48
C VAL A 12 -2.76 -2.32 -22.38
N TYR A 13 -3.28 -2.60 -21.19
CA TYR A 13 -2.49 -3.13 -20.08
C TYR A 13 -1.80 -4.45 -20.46
N PHE A 14 -2.56 -5.44 -20.94
CA PHE A 14 -1.98 -6.74 -21.33
C PHE A 14 -0.99 -6.63 -22.48
N LYS A 15 -1.26 -5.80 -23.47
CA LYS A 15 -0.31 -5.54 -24.55
C LYS A 15 1.02 -5.01 -24.03
N LEU A 16 1.00 -4.09 -23.08
CA LEU A 16 2.22 -3.51 -22.52
C LEU A 16 2.97 -4.49 -21.63
N ILE A 17 2.32 -5.25 -20.74
CA ILE A 17 3.02 -6.23 -19.89
C ILE A 17 3.58 -7.40 -20.70
N THR A 18 2.89 -7.82 -21.75
CA THR A 18 3.43 -8.82 -22.70
C THR A 18 4.65 -8.29 -23.43
N ALA A 19 4.62 -7.05 -23.91
CA ALA A 19 5.77 -6.40 -24.55
C ALA A 19 6.96 -6.22 -23.60
N LYS A 20 6.72 -6.15 -22.29
CA LYS A 20 7.76 -6.13 -21.24
C LYS A 20 8.36 -7.50 -20.95
N GLY A 21 7.87 -8.58 -21.56
CA GLY A 21 8.42 -9.92 -21.39
C GLY A 21 7.98 -10.64 -20.12
N PHE A 22 6.83 -10.29 -19.54
CA PHE A 22 6.26 -11.04 -18.43
C PHE A 22 5.98 -12.49 -18.84
N GLY A 23 6.37 -13.44 -17.98
CA GLY A 23 6.17 -14.86 -18.25
C GLY A 23 4.70 -15.30 -18.21
N PRO A 24 4.38 -16.47 -18.80
CA PRO A 24 3.00 -16.94 -18.89
C PRO A 24 2.29 -17.09 -17.55
N GLU A 25 3.00 -17.55 -16.52
CA GLU A 25 2.47 -17.71 -15.16
C GLU A 25 2.05 -16.35 -14.56
N THR A 26 2.93 -15.36 -14.66
CA THR A 26 2.69 -13.99 -14.19
C THR A 26 1.53 -13.33 -14.93
N LEU A 27 1.39 -13.61 -16.23
CA LEU A 27 0.24 -13.13 -17.02
C LEU A 27 -1.06 -13.82 -16.57
N ALA A 28 -1.03 -15.14 -16.33
CA ALA A 28 -2.19 -15.89 -15.86
C ALA A 28 -2.71 -15.39 -14.49
N GLN A 29 -1.80 -15.09 -13.56
CA GLN A 29 -2.15 -14.50 -12.27
C GLN A 29 -2.87 -13.15 -12.44
N ARG A 30 -2.36 -12.27 -13.32
CA ARG A 30 -2.98 -10.97 -13.62
C ARG A 30 -4.35 -11.11 -14.25
N VAL A 31 -4.51 -12.02 -15.20
CA VAL A 31 -5.80 -12.34 -15.81
C VAL A 31 -6.79 -12.82 -14.76
N SER A 32 -6.37 -13.78 -13.91
CA SER A 32 -7.22 -14.33 -12.84
C SER A 32 -7.71 -13.27 -11.88
N PHE A 33 -6.81 -12.42 -11.40
CA PHE A 33 -7.17 -11.33 -10.48
C PHE A 33 -8.08 -10.29 -11.15
N LEU A 34 -7.69 -9.79 -12.33
CA LEU A 34 -8.44 -8.73 -13.01
C LEU A 34 -9.83 -9.19 -13.45
N ASN A 35 -10.03 -10.45 -13.82
CA ASN A 35 -11.36 -10.99 -14.12
C ASN A 35 -12.32 -10.90 -12.92
N LYS A 36 -11.82 -11.02 -11.68
CA LYS A 36 -12.61 -10.84 -10.47
C LYS A 36 -12.76 -9.37 -10.08
N PHE A 37 -11.76 -8.56 -10.37
CA PHE A 37 -11.70 -7.16 -9.94
C PHE A 37 -12.50 -6.21 -10.85
N LEU A 38 -12.44 -6.40 -12.16
CA LEU A 38 -13.12 -5.52 -13.13
C LEU A 38 -14.64 -5.39 -12.93
N PRO A 39 -15.38 -6.44 -12.58
CA PRO A 39 -16.81 -6.31 -12.29
C PRO A 39 -17.12 -5.33 -11.15
N LEU A 40 -16.19 -5.17 -10.18
CA LEU A 40 -16.35 -4.23 -9.07
C LEU A 40 -16.08 -2.77 -9.47
N LEU A 41 -15.41 -2.57 -10.59
CA LEU A 41 -15.10 -1.26 -11.16
C LEU A 41 -16.12 -0.81 -12.21
N ALA A 42 -16.94 -1.73 -12.70
CA ALA A 42 -17.89 -1.46 -13.78
C ALA A 42 -18.93 -0.41 -13.35
N GLY A 43 -19.06 0.66 -14.14
CA GLY A 43 -20.00 1.74 -13.87
C GLY A 43 -19.61 2.68 -12.72
N LYS A 44 -18.39 2.55 -12.16
CA LYS A 44 -17.88 3.43 -11.14
C LYS A 44 -17.28 4.70 -11.72
N ASP A 45 -17.31 5.78 -10.95
CA ASP A 45 -16.64 7.03 -11.30
C ASP A 45 -15.12 6.85 -11.34
N LEU A 46 -14.47 7.48 -12.32
CA LEU A 46 -13.02 7.42 -12.53
C LEU A 46 -12.26 8.23 -11.49
N ASN A 47 -12.26 7.78 -10.27
CA ASN A 47 -11.53 8.43 -9.18
C ASN A 47 -10.89 7.41 -8.23
N GLY A 48 -9.88 7.89 -7.49
CA GLY A 48 -9.13 7.02 -6.57
C GLY A 48 -9.93 6.52 -5.37
N ALA A 49 -11.06 7.14 -5.03
CA ALA A 49 -11.89 6.69 -3.91
C ALA A 49 -12.67 5.43 -4.30
N GLU A 50 -13.36 5.45 -5.44
CA GLU A 50 -14.08 4.28 -5.98
C GLU A 50 -13.14 3.10 -6.23
N TYR A 51 -11.94 3.38 -6.77
CA TYR A 51 -10.94 2.33 -6.98
C TYR A 51 -10.49 1.67 -5.67
N ARG A 52 -10.27 2.45 -4.62
CA ARG A 52 -9.89 1.93 -3.29
C ARG A 52 -11.00 1.10 -2.66
N LEU A 53 -12.26 1.55 -2.77
CA LEU A 53 -13.41 0.76 -2.31
C LEU A 53 -13.49 -0.59 -3.02
N ALA A 54 -13.28 -0.63 -4.33
CA ALA A 54 -13.24 -1.87 -5.08
C ALA A 54 -12.10 -2.79 -4.62
N ILE A 55 -10.91 -2.23 -4.33
CA ILE A 55 -9.79 -3.00 -3.75
C ILE A 55 -10.19 -3.58 -2.39
N GLU A 56 -10.81 -2.81 -1.50
CA GLU A 56 -11.24 -3.32 -0.19
C GLU A 56 -12.20 -4.51 -0.33
N VAL A 57 -13.14 -4.43 -1.27
CA VAL A 57 -14.12 -5.49 -1.52
C VAL A 57 -13.45 -6.74 -2.09
N ILE A 58 -12.57 -6.60 -3.08
CA ILE A 58 -11.91 -7.78 -3.69
C ILE A 58 -10.98 -8.48 -2.70
N MET A 59 -10.27 -7.71 -1.86
CA MET A 59 -9.33 -8.27 -0.89
C MET A 59 -10.03 -9.14 0.18
N ASP A 60 -11.32 -8.91 0.48
CA ASP A 60 -12.10 -9.79 1.35
C ASP A 60 -12.34 -11.19 0.72
N SER A 61 -12.19 -11.33 -0.60
CA SER A 61 -12.39 -12.58 -1.35
C SER A 61 -11.10 -13.27 -1.78
N VAL A 62 -9.95 -12.63 -1.56
CA VAL A 62 -8.62 -13.15 -1.92
C VAL A 62 -7.96 -13.71 -0.67
N SER A 63 -7.24 -14.84 -0.82
CA SER A 63 -6.44 -15.41 0.27
C SER A 63 -5.40 -14.41 0.77
N GLU A 64 -5.17 -14.33 2.08
CA GLU A 64 -4.20 -13.41 2.66
C GLU A 64 -2.77 -13.64 2.14
N SER A 65 -2.43 -14.88 1.78
CA SER A 65 -1.16 -15.21 1.13
C SER A 65 -0.97 -14.53 -0.23
N ASP A 66 -2.06 -14.23 -0.94
CA ASP A 66 -2.05 -13.68 -2.29
C ASP A 66 -2.21 -12.15 -2.30
N TRP A 67 -2.41 -11.54 -1.13
CA TRP A 67 -2.62 -10.10 -1.02
C TRP A 67 -1.47 -9.27 -1.58
N PRO A 68 -0.18 -9.57 -1.28
CA PRO A 68 0.92 -8.76 -1.82
C PRO A 68 0.89 -8.68 -3.34
N GLU A 69 0.73 -9.82 -4.02
CA GLU A 69 0.67 -9.88 -5.48
C GLU A 69 -0.60 -9.19 -6.01
N SER A 70 -1.75 -9.43 -5.41
CA SER A 70 -3.03 -8.83 -5.80
C SER A 70 -3.00 -7.30 -5.71
N LEU A 71 -2.38 -6.76 -4.66
CA LEU A 71 -2.21 -5.32 -4.50
C LEU A 71 -1.23 -4.71 -5.51
N ILE A 72 -0.17 -5.45 -5.90
CA ILE A 72 0.72 -5.04 -6.99
C ILE A 72 -0.07 -4.94 -8.28
N ILE A 73 -0.83 -5.96 -8.64
CA ILE A 73 -1.65 -5.98 -9.87
C ILE A 73 -2.65 -4.83 -9.90
N ALA A 74 -3.36 -4.63 -8.79
CA ALA A 74 -4.31 -3.52 -8.68
C ALA A 74 -3.63 -2.15 -8.88
N ARG A 75 -2.44 -1.93 -8.34
CA ARG A 75 -1.69 -0.68 -8.52
C ARG A 75 -1.17 -0.49 -9.94
N GLU A 76 -0.68 -1.57 -10.55
CA GLU A 76 -0.24 -1.56 -11.94
C GLU A 76 -1.37 -1.19 -12.90
N TYR A 77 -2.58 -1.70 -12.64
CA TYR A 77 -3.74 -1.48 -13.49
C TYR A 77 -4.39 -0.11 -13.30
N TYR A 78 -4.26 0.52 -12.13
CA TYR A 78 -4.92 1.80 -11.81
C TYR A 78 -4.74 2.91 -12.87
N PRO A 79 -3.53 3.22 -13.38
CA PRO A 79 -3.35 4.25 -14.40
C PRO A 79 -4.12 3.99 -15.69
N PHE A 80 -4.28 2.73 -16.06
CA PHE A 80 -5.03 2.33 -17.24
C PHE A 80 -6.52 2.54 -17.05
N TRP A 81 -7.03 2.17 -15.86
CA TRP A 81 -8.43 2.34 -15.54
C TRP A 81 -8.87 3.81 -15.48
N ILE A 82 -8.07 4.71 -14.89
CA ILE A 82 -8.36 6.15 -14.83
C ILE A 82 -7.96 6.90 -16.13
N ASN A 83 -7.37 6.20 -17.10
CA ASN A 83 -6.86 6.78 -18.35
C ASN A 83 -5.79 7.88 -18.13
N ASP A 84 -4.88 7.67 -17.17
CA ASP A 84 -3.72 8.55 -16.97
C ASP A 84 -2.61 8.25 -17.97
N LEU A 85 -2.68 8.92 -19.13
CA LEU A 85 -1.72 8.72 -20.23
C LEU A 85 -0.27 9.00 -19.83
N LYS A 86 -0.02 9.90 -18.87
CA LYS A 86 1.36 10.18 -18.39
C LYS A 86 1.89 9.01 -17.58
N ALA A 87 1.10 8.48 -16.66
CA ALA A 87 1.48 7.33 -15.86
C ALA A 87 1.60 6.06 -16.71
N VAL A 88 0.71 5.85 -17.68
CA VAL A 88 0.80 4.74 -18.66
C VAL A 88 2.07 4.87 -19.51
N ALA A 89 2.42 6.07 -19.97
CA ALA A 89 3.66 6.29 -20.72
C ALA A 89 4.92 6.04 -19.86
N GLN A 90 4.89 6.42 -18.58
CA GLN A 90 5.96 6.12 -17.62
C GLN A 90 6.05 4.61 -17.35
N PHE A 91 4.91 3.94 -17.18
CA PHE A 91 4.86 2.48 -17.05
C PHE A 91 5.51 1.79 -18.24
N ASN A 92 5.31 2.30 -19.45
CA ASN A 92 5.95 1.77 -20.65
C ASN A 92 7.49 2.03 -20.71
N LYS A 93 7.92 3.20 -20.23
CA LYS A 93 9.36 3.58 -20.21
C LYS A 93 10.17 2.88 -19.13
N ASN A 94 9.54 2.55 -18.01
CA ASN A 94 10.18 1.80 -16.94
C ASN A 94 10.45 0.38 -17.41
N VAL A 95 11.54 0.24 -18.17
CA VAL A 95 12.08 -1.06 -18.59
C VAL A 95 12.38 -1.87 -17.32
N ILE A 96 12.03 -3.12 -17.36
CA ILE A 96 12.20 -4.21 -16.39
C ILE A 96 13.50 -4.19 -15.54
N LYS A 97 14.48 -3.35 -15.86
CA LYS A 97 15.72 -3.22 -15.08
C LYS A 97 15.50 -2.81 -13.62
N ASP A 98 14.40 -2.09 -13.31
CA ASP A 98 14.08 -1.70 -11.93
C ASP A 98 13.00 -2.59 -11.29
N GLN A 99 12.47 -3.56 -12.05
CA GLN A 99 11.47 -4.55 -11.62
C GLN A 99 12.01 -5.98 -11.64
N LEU A 100 13.32 -6.17 -11.63
CA LEU A 100 13.82 -7.39 -11.01
C LEU A 100 13.15 -7.43 -9.63
N PRO A 101 12.43 -8.52 -9.29
CA PRO A 101 11.87 -8.62 -7.96
C PRO A 101 13.01 -8.28 -7.03
N ILE A 102 12.86 -7.22 -6.29
CA ILE A 102 13.75 -7.00 -5.17
C ILE A 102 13.51 -8.25 -4.36
N GLU A 103 14.48 -9.18 -4.37
CA GLU A 103 14.38 -10.44 -3.62
C GLU A 103 14.20 -10.19 -2.12
N TRP A 104 14.30 -8.90 -1.75
CA TRP A 104 14.09 -8.48 -0.38
C TRP A 104 12.61 -8.57 0.00
N LYS A 105 12.38 -9.32 1.05
CA LYS A 105 11.09 -9.39 1.75
C LYS A 105 11.30 -8.99 3.21
N PRO A 106 10.33 -8.32 3.84
CA PRO A 106 10.38 -8.08 5.27
C PRO A 106 10.52 -9.39 6.05
N ILE A 107 11.20 -9.34 7.19
CA ILE A 107 11.40 -10.50 8.07
C ILE A 107 10.03 -11.14 8.40
N GLU A 108 9.95 -12.45 8.28
CA GLU A 108 8.76 -13.21 8.70
C GLU A 108 8.68 -13.21 10.23
N ILE A 109 7.63 -12.60 10.75
CA ILE A 109 7.41 -12.46 12.19
C ILE A 109 5.89 -12.32 12.44
N THR A 110 5.41 -12.89 13.53
CA THR A 110 4.00 -12.77 13.90
C THR A 110 3.66 -11.39 14.46
N LEU A 111 2.41 -10.95 14.28
CA LEU A 111 1.95 -9.68 14.84
C LEU A 111 2.10 -9.64 16.37
N SER A 112 1.85 -10.75 17.05
CA SER A 112 2.01 -10.86 18.51
C SER A 112 3.44 -10.57 18.94
N ALA A 113 4.43 -11.19 18.29
CA ALA A 113 5.84 -10.95 18.58
C ALA A 113 6.24 -9.51 18.30
N LEU A 114 5.82 -8.93 17.16
CA LEU A 114 6.03 -7.51 16.85
C LEU A 114 5.44 -6.61 17.92
N TRP A 115 4.19 -6.87 18.31
CA TRP A 115 3.46 -6.03 19.27
C TRP A 115 4.10 -6.01 20.67
N HIS A 116 4.64 -7.14 21.12
CA HIS A 116 5.30 -7.23 22.44
C HIS A 116 6.69 -6.60 22.43
N ASN A 117 7.46 -6.77 21.37
CA ASN A 117 8.87 -6.41 21.35
C ASN A 117 9.13 -4.99 20.83
N VAL A 118 8.20 -4.40 20.09
CA VAL A 118 8.40 -3.13 19.36
C VAL A 118 8.80 -1.94 20.26
N ASP A 119 8.40 -1.93 21.51
CA ASP A 119 8.74 -0.86 22.44
C ASP A 119 10.17 -0.96 22.98
N GLN A 120 10.81 -2.14 22.88
CA GLN A 120 12.20 -2.38 23.24
C GLN A 120 13.16 -2.21 22.06
N GLU A 121 12.63 -2.05 20.86
CA GLU A 121 13.42 -1.94 19.65
C GLU A 121 14.16 -0.61 19.54
N LYS A 122 15.41 -0.70 19.09
CA LYS A 122 16.23 0.49 18.81
C LYS A 122 16.03 0.93 17.36
N PHE A 123 15.65 2.17 17.19
CA PHE A 123 15.47 2.80 15.87
C PHE A 123 16.67 3.69 15.53
N SER A 124 16.93 3.85 14.23
CA SER A 124 17.93 4.80 13.76
C SER A 124 17.58 6.23 14.19
N THR A 125 18.56 7.13 14.18
CA THR A 125 18.32 8.55 14.51
C THR A 125 17.24 9.15 13.61
N THR A 126 17.29 8.88 12.32
CA THR A 126 16.29 9.36 11.32
C THR A 126 14.90 8.84 11.61
N ASP A 127 14.76 7.54 11.92
CA ASP A 127 13.46 6.95 12.22
C ASP A 127 12.90 7.46 13.55
N SER A 128 13.76 7.66 14.53
CA SER A 128 13.40 8.27 15.83
C SER A 128 12.92 9.72 15.65
N TRP A 129 13.54 10.50 14.76
CA TRP A 129 13.08 11.84 14.41
C TRP A 129 11.72 11.81 13.73
N ALA A 130 11.51 10.91 12.76
CA ALA A 130 10.23 10.76 12.08
C ALA A 130 9.10 10.39 13.06
N LEU A 131 9.34 9.46 14.00
CA LEU A 131 8.38 9.10 15.03
C LEU A 131 8.05 10.28 15.97
N LYS A 132 9.05 11.05 16.39
CA LYS A 132 8.86 12.25 17.25
C LYS A 132 8.06 13.32 16.53
N ALA A 133 8.36 13.59 15.24
CA ALA A 133 7.64 14.55 14.42
C ALA A 133 6.18 14.12 14.22
N TYR A 134 5.94 12.85 13.93
CA TYR A 134 4.59 12.29 13.80
C TYR A 134 3.80 12.42 15.10
N ALA A 135 4.40 12.07 16.25
CA ALA A 135 3.76 12.24 17.55
C ALA A 135 3.40 13.71 17.85
N LYS A 136 4.30 14.65 17.49
CA LYS A 136 4.03 16.08 17.65
C LYS A 136 2.85 16.53 16.78
N ALA A 137 2.82 16.12 15.51
CA ALA A 137 1.74 16.45 14.60
C ALA A 137 0.38 15.93 15.11
N LEU A 138 0.32 14.70 15.61
CA LEU A 138 -0.90 14.14 16.22
C LEU A 138 -1.37 14.94 17.45
N ARG A 139 -0.45 15.42 18.30
CA ARG A 139 -0.81 16.28 19.44
C ARG A 139 -1.35 17.63 18.99
N ASN A 140 -0.78 18.22 17.93
CA ASN A 140 -1.25 19.48 17.37
C ASN A 140 -2.70 19.36 16.85
N GLU A 141 -3.11 18.18 16.39
CA GLU A 141 -4.49 17.85 16.00
C GLU A 141 -5.38 17.43 17.16
N ASN A 142 -4.95 17.65 18.41
CA ASN A 142 -5.68 17.31 19.63
C ASN A 142 -6.06 15.82 19.75
N ALA A 143 -5.24 14.91 19.20
CA ALA A 143 -5.46 13.48 19.35
C ALA A 143 -5.29 13.04 20.81
N GLU A 144 -6.13 12.11 21.27
CA GLU A 144 -5.99 11.51 22.60
C GLU A 144 -4.68 10.73 22.72
N GLN A 145 -4.08 10.72 23.93
CA GLN A 145 -2.78 10.07 24.15
C GLN A 145 -2.81 8.58 23.82
N THR A 146 -3.90 7.87 24.15
CA THR A 146 -4.09 6.45 23.82
C THR A 146 -4.07 6.18 22.31
N LEU A 147 -4.66 7.10 21.53
CA LEU A 147 -4.64 7.04 20.07
C LEU A 147 -3.23 7.31 19.52
N ILE A 148 -2.53 8.30 20.08
CA ILE A 148 -1.14 8.62 19.71
C ILE A 148 -0.24 7.40 19.96
N ASP A 149 -0.32 6.79 21.14
CA ASP A 149 0.48 5.62 21.49
C ASP A 149 0.22 4.44 20.57
N THR A 150 -1.06 4.19 20.24
CA THR A 150 -1.44 3.14 19.30
C THR A 150 -0.90 3.40 17.90
N ARG A 151 -1.03 4.63 17.38
CA ARG A 151 -0.52 5.00 16.05
C ARG A 151 0.99 4.93 15.99
N LEU A 152 1.70 5.40 17.02
CA LEU A 152 3.15 5.28 17.11
C LEU A 152 3.59 3.81 17.14
N LYS A 153 2.86 2.96 17.85
CA LYS A 153 3.17 1.53 17.91
C LYS A 153 3.04 0.87 16.53
N LEU A 154 2.00 1.21 15.78
CA LEU A 154 1.82 0.74 14.40
C LEU A 154 2.91 1.26 13.46
N ALA A 155 3.31 2.53 13.57
CA ALA A 155 4.42 3.09 12.80
C ALA A 155 5.77 2.40 13.13
N LYS A 156 6.02 2.12 14.41
CA LYS A 156 7.19 1.35 14.85
C LYS A 156 7.20 -0.07 14.28
N ILE A 157 6.05 -0.76 14.25
CA ILE A 157 5.92 -2.09 13.62
C ILE A 157 6.38 -2.04 12.18
N LEU A 158 5.93 -1.03 11.41
CA LEU A 158 6.38 -0.86 10.03
C LEU A 158 7.90 -0.63 9.95
N LEU A 159 8.46 0.21 10.82
CA LEU A 159 9.91 0.50 10.85
C LEU A 159 10.74 -0.73 11.18
N VAL A 160 10.27 -1.59 12.10
CA VAL A 160 10.95 -2.87 12.40
C VAL A 160 11.00 -3.74 11.15
N ARG A 161 9.93 -3.80 10.38
CA ARG A 161 9.88 -4.57 9.14
C ARG A 161 10.66 -3.95 7.98
N LEU A 162 10.95 -2.66 8.04
CA LEU A 162 11.78 -1.94 7.07
C LEU A 162 13.29 -1.98 7.40
N ARG A 163 13.69 -2.54 8.55
CA ARG A 163 15.05 -2.42 9.11
C ARG A 163 16.16 -2.84 8.14
N ASP A 164 15.99 -3.98 7.49
CA ASP A 164 17.00 -4.57 6.59
C ASP A 164 16.70 -4.27 5.11
N ALA A 165 15.94 -3.23 4.86
CA ALA A 165 15.62 -2.81 3.52
C ALA A 165 16.87 -2.27 2.79
N PRO A 166 17.10 -2.64 1.52
CA PRO A 166 18.31 -2.27 0.78
C PRO A 166 18.40 -0.77 0.50
N ASN A 167 17.27 -0.07 0.50
CA ASN A 167 17.20 1.37 0.29
C ASN A 167 15.90 1.97 0.86
N LYS A 168 15.85 3.29 0.97
CA LYS A 168 14.64 4.05 1.32
C LYS A 168 13.90 4.46 0.05
N SER A 169 13.05 3.60 -0.48
CA SER A 169 12.22 3.90 -1.66
C SER A 169 10.74 3.71 -1.39
N ASN A 170 9.91 4.41 -2.17
CA ASN A 170 8.46 4.26 -2.12
C ASN A 170 8.02 2.81 -2.39
N HIS A 171 8.74 2.11 -3.25
CA HIS A 171 8.47 0.72 -3.58
C HIS A 171 8.68 -0.19 -2.36
N ILE A 172 9.84 -0.11 -1.71
CA ILE A 172 10.15 -0.85 -0.48
C ILE A 172 9.12 -0.57 0.62
N TYR A 173 8.76 0.70 0.82
CA TYR A 173 7.76 1.09 1.80
C TYR A 173 6.41 0.39 1.53
N ARG A 174 5.95 0.40 0.28
CA ARG A 174 4.70 -0.25 -0.14
C ARG A 174 4.77 -1.77 0.00
N THR A 175 5.84 -2.40 -0.46
CA THR A 175 6.06 -3.86 -0.30
C THR A 175 5.98 -4.27 1.17
N THR A 176 6.56 -3.46 2.07
CA THR A 176 6.49 -3.70 3.51
C THR A 176 5.07 -3.60 4.04
N ILE A 177 4.29 -2.61 3.60
CA ILE A 177 2.87 -2.48 3.98
C ILE A 177 2.10 -3.72 3.54
N ASP A 178 2.24 -4.11 2.27
CA ASP A 178 1.52 -5.23 1.68
C ASP A 178 1.83 -6.56 2.40
N ALA A 179 3.08 -6.76 2.78
CA ALA A 179 3.50 -7.92 3.56
C ALA A 179 3.12 -7.84 5.06
N THR A 180 2.74 -6.66 5.56
CA THR A 180 2.35 -6.47 6.97
C THR A 180 0.84 -6.55 7.17
N LEU A 181 0.06 -6.15 6.18
CA LEU A 181 -1.41 -6.16 6.24
C LEU A 181 -2.01 -7.51 6.63
N PRO A 182 -1.55 -8.66 6.07
CA PRO A 182 -2.09 -9.97 6.41
C PRO A 182 -1.91 -10.37 7.88
N LEU A 183 -0.97 -9.73 8.59
CA LEU A 183 -0.76 -10.00 10.02
C LEU A 183 -1.93 -9.53 10.89
N PHE A 184 -2.77 -8.61 10.40
CA PHE A 184 -3.93 -8.10 11.12
C PHE A 184 -5.19 -8.87 10.73
N GLU A 185 -5.66 -9.77 11.58
CA GLU A 185 -6.87 -10.57 11.34
C GLU A 185 -8.14 -9.70 11.28
N VAL A 186 -8.21 -8.65 12.12
CA VAL A 186 -9.41 -7.81 12.25
C VAL A 186 -9.39 -6.67 11.24
N LYS A 187 -10.43 -6.55 10.40
CA LYS A 187 -10.58 -5.52 9.35
C LYS A 187 -10.40 -4.10 9.88
N LYS A 188 -10.94 -3.79 11.07
CA LYS A 188 -10.77 -2.47 11.72
C LYS A 188 -9.30 -2.14 11.97
N ASN A 189 -8.51 -3.13 12.42
CA ASN A 189 -7.08 -2.94 12.69
C ASN A 189 -6.28 -2.76 11.39
N ARG A 190 -6.63 -3.45 10.31
CA ARG A 190 -6.06 -3.25 8.96
C ARG A 190 -6.29 -1.82 8.48
N ARG A 191 -7.52 -1.31 8.61
CA ARG A 191 -7.87 0.07 8.24
C ARG A 191 -7.08 1.09 9.04
N LEU A 192 -6.99 0.91 10.37
CA LEU A 192 -6.19 1.78 11.21
C LEU A 192 -4.71 1.75 10.81
N PHE A 193 -4.15 0.57 10.56
CA PHE A 193 -2.77 0.43 10.08
C PHE A 193 -2.56 1.19 8.76
N LEU A 194 -3.49 1.06 7.79
CA LEU A 194 -3.42 1.77 6.51
C LEU A 194 -3.47 3.30 6.68
N VAL A 195 -4.30 3.81 7.58
CA VAL A 195 -4.32 5.24 7.91
C VAL A 195 -2.95 5.68 8.43
N VAL A 196 -2.45 4.97 9.43
CA VAL A 196 -1.15 5.29 10.07
C VAL A 196 0.00 5.27 9.07
N VAL A 197 0.12 4.25 8.24
CA VAL A 197 1.25 4.14 7.30
C VAL A 197 1.17 5.16 6.17
N ARG A 198 -0.03 5.62 5.79
CA ARG A 198 -0.19 6.71 4.82
C ARG A 198 0.26 8.05 5.39
N GLU A 199 -0.14 8.38 6.61
CA GLU A 199 0.29 9.59 7.30
C GLU A 199 1.80 9.54 7.58
N PHE A 200 2.27 8.45 8.15
CA PHE A 200 3.66 8.28 8.57
C PHE A 200 4.64 8.29 7.40
N PHE A 201 4.22 7.90 6.20
CA PHE A 201 5.04 7.97 4.99
C PHE A 201 5.66 9.35 4.76
N HIS A 202 4.91 10.41 4.99
CA HIS A 202 5.37 11.79 4.79
C HIS A 202 6.47 12.17 5.79
N PHE A 203 6.38 11.69 7.03
CA PHE A 203 7.42 11.90 8.05
C PHE A 203 8.65 11.04 7.76
N TRP A 204 8.45 9.78 7.41
CA TRP A 204 9.53 8.86 7.07
C TRP A 204 10.31 9.30 5.82
N SER A 205 9.65 9.85 4.81
CA SER A 205 10.27 10.37 3.59
C SER A 205 10.92 11.74 3.76
N GLY A 206 10.75 12.39 4.92
CA GLY A 206 11.30 13.72 5.20
C GLY A 206 10.57 14.85 4.49
N ASN A 207 9.28 14.69 4.17
CA ASN A 207 8.47 15.74 3.57
C ASN A 207 8.33 16.94 4.54
N PRO A 208 8.75 18.17 4.18
CA PRO A 208 8.63 19.33 5.06
C PRO A 208 7.18 19.71 5.38
N GLU A 209 6.23 19.29 4.57
CA GLU A 209 4.79 19.52 4.76
C GLU A 209 4.04 18.31 5.36
N ALA A 210 4.76 17.37 5.97
CA ALA A 210 4.19 16.11 6.48
C ALA A 210 2.99 16.32 7.41
N GLU A 211 2.97 17.39 8.21
CA GLU A 211 1.86 17.70 9.14
C GLU A 211 0.51 17.91 8.42
N LYS A 212 0.51 18.38 7.18
CA LYS A 212 -0.71 18.59 6.38
C LYS A 212 -1.43 17.30 5.99
N PHE A 213 -0.77 16.15 6.12
CA PHE A 213 -1.31 14.85 5.73
C PHE A 213 -1.87 14.04 6.89
N ILE A 214 -1.92 14.64 8.10
CA ILE A 214 -2.61 14.01 9.23
C ILE A 214 -4.12 14.04 8.95
N LEU A 215 -4.74 12.87 8.94
CA LEU A 215 -6.19 12.73 8.79
C LEU A 215 -6.86 13.04 10.11
N ASN A 216 -7.84 13.94 10.11
CA ASN A 216 -8.61 14.31 11.29
C ASN A 216 -9.20 13.07 11.98
N ASN A 217 -9.11 13.03 13.31
CA ASN A 217 -9.57 11.90 14.14
C ASN A 217 -11.04 11.49 13.88
N ASN A 218 -11.90 12.43 13.43
CA ASN A 218 -13.29 12.17 13.11
C ASN A 218 -13.49 11.29 11.85
N THR A 219 -12.51 11.25 10.93
CA THR A 219 -12.56 10.38 9.75
C THR A 219 -12.11 8.95 10.06
N ALA A 220 -11.28 8.76 11.08
CA ALA A 220 -10.81 7.44 11.48
C ALA A 220 -11.87 6.61 12.23
N SER A 221 -12.90 7.25 12.78
CA SER A 221 -14.04 6.57 13.43
C SER A 221 -15.16 6.18 12.45
N MET A 222 -15.15 6.71 11.22
CA MET A 222 -16.12 6.39 10.17
C MET A 222 -15.62 5.36 9.13
N LEU A 223 -14.38 4.90 9.26
CA LEU A 223 -13.78 3.84 8.45
C LEU A 223 -13.66 2.57 9.28
#